data_f92ef5ebdb2bcfbedef2e075acdafddc
#
_entry.id   f92ef5ebdb2bcfbedef2e075acdafddc
#
_cell.length_a   1.000
_cell.length_b   1.000
_cell.length_c   1.000
_cell.angle_alpha   90.00
_cell.angle_beta   90.00
_cell.angle_gamma   90.00
#
_symmetry.space_group_name_H-M   'P 1'
#
loop_
_entity.id
_entity.type
_entity.pdbx_description
1 polymer ?
#
loop_
_entity_poly.entity_id
_entity_poly.type
_entity_poly.pdbx_seq_one_letter_code
_entity_poly.pdbx_strand_id
1 'polypeptide(L)'
;MTRHTAPARTDIGLDAGPLDHPFDNPFDNPLDRPPTGRARARLAGRTGIKSLTGLTGLTTLLAALTLLGGCGSSLLPKPPAPPSRFTLDAAAPLPAAAQREPAAGSPVLVVAVPRAAPGFDSPRLVYLRQPQQLEAFALHEWVDTPARMLAPLLVRSLQASGAFSAVLLAPTTGSGSWRLETELIRLQQDFTARPSQVRLTLRAVLLDSSTRQVIAWREFDETGPAATDDAAGGAAAAHQATQRVLAVLAAFCAAQPRR
;
A
#
# COMPACT_ATOMS: atom_id res chain seq x y z
N MET A 1 39.75 -25.36 -50.76
CA MET A 1 39.84 -26.62 -50.00
C MET A 1 40.41 -26.28 -48.65
N THR A 2 39.57 -26.05 -47.67
CA THR A 2 39.96 -25.94 -46.24
C THR A 2 38.82 -26.51 -45.39
N ARG A 3 39.12 -27.63 -44.72
CA ARG A 3 38.20 -28.41 -43.93
C ARG A 3 38.08 -27.75 -42.55
N HIS A 4 36.86 -27.40 -42.13
CA HIS A 4 36.55 -27.07 -40.75
C HIS A 4 36.26 -28.33 -39.96
N THR A 5 37.09 -28.58 -38.97
CA THR A 5 36.96 -29.63 -37.96
C THR A 5 36.06 -29.11 -36.81
N ALA A 6 34.98 -29.81 -36.51
CA ALA A 6 34.11 -29.56 -35.37
C ALA A 6 34.73 -30.10 -34.05
N PRO A 7 34.60 -29.43 -32.91
CA PRO A 7 35.05 -29.99 -31.64
C PRO A 7 34.04 -30.93 -31.01
N ALA A 8 34.57 -31.94 -30.34
CA ALA A 8 33.89 -33.04 -29.68
C ALA A 8 32.94 -32.62 -28.57
N ARG A 9 31.83 -33.31 -28.52
CA ARG A 9 30.81 -33.24 -27.48
C ARG A 9 31.25 -34.08 -26.28
N THR A 10 31.47 -33.45 -25.13
CA THR A 10 31.76 -34.14 -23.86
C THR A 10 30.41 -34.39 -23.18
N ASP A 11 29.97 -35.64 -23.14
CA ASP A 11 28.86 -36.12 -22.34
C ASP A 11 29.26 -36.14 -20.87
N ILE A 12 28.69 -35.24 -20.06
CA ILE A 12 28.74 -35.35 -18.62
C ILE A 12 27.47 -36.03 -18.15
N GLY A 13 27.59 -37.29 -17.78
CA GLY A 13 26.55 -38.08 -17.14
C GLY A 13 26.19 -37.45 -15.77
N LEU A 14 24.98 -36.93 -15.65
CA LEU A 14 24.38 -36.56 -14.39
C LEU A 14 23.54 -37.71 -13.87
N ASP A 15 24.11 -38.40 -12.89
CA ASP A 15 23.46 -39.41 -12.07
C ASP A 15 22.48 -38.70 -11.13
N ALA A 16 21.16 -38.82 -11.39
CA ALA A 16 20.10 -38.23 -10.56
C ALA A 16 19.66 -39.25 -9.51
N GLY A 17 20.27 -39.18 -8.34
CA GLY A 17 19.74 -39.84 -7.15
C GLY A 17 18.47 -39.12 -6.63
N PRO A 18 17.47 -39.85 -6.08
CA PRO A 18 16.28 -39.24 -5.54
C PRO A 18 16.58 -38.50 -4.24
N LEU A 19 16.37 -37.17 -4.24
CA LEU A 19 16.40 -36.36 -3.03
C LEU A 19 14.98 -36.40 -2.40
N ASP A 20 14.80 -37.33 -1.46
CA ASP A 20 13.72 -37.27 -0.48
C ASP A 20 14.05 -36.17 0.52
N HIS A 21 13.47 -35.00 0.34
CA HIS A 21 13.37 -33.98 1.39
C HIS A 21 11.93 -33.96 1.89
N PRO A 22 11.70 -34.28 3.18
CA PRO A 22 10.42 -34.03 3.79
C PRO A 22 10.21 -32.51 3.87
N PHE A 23 9.13 -32.03 3.27
CA PHE A 23 8.69 -30.64 3.41
C PHE A 23 8.29 -30.41 4.86
N ASP A 24 9.15 -29.71 5.63
CA ASP A 24 8.77 -29.11 6.89
C ASP A 24 7.74 -28.02 6.62
N ASN A 25 6.52 -28.26 7.08
CA ASN A 25 5.41 -27.32 7.00
C ASN A 25 5.63 -26.21 8.05
N PRO A 26 5.82 -24.93 7.67
CA PRO A 26 6.16 -23.87 8.63
C PRO A 26 4.97 -23.44 9.53
N PHE A 27 3.85 -24.16 9.49
CA PHE A 27 2.65 -23.86 10.29
C PHE A 27 2.43 -24.80 11.49
N ASP A 28 3.32 -25.75 11.77
CA ASP A 28 3.23 -26.59 12.97
C ASP A 28 3.87 -25.87 14.18
N ASN A 29 3.11 -24.98 14.78
CA ASN A 29 3.46 -24.36 16.06
C ASN A 29 2.99 -25.29 17.21
N PRO A 30 3.91 -25.84 18.05
CA PRO A 30 3.55 -26.81 19.10
C PRO A 30 2.68 -26.25 20.24
N LEU A 31 2.26 -24.98 20.19
CA LEU A 31 1.44 -24.34 21.21
C LEU A 31 -0.08 -24.41 20.97
N ASP A 32 -0.53 -24.95 19.84
CA ASP A 32 -1.97 -25.02 19.48
C ASP A 32 -2.64 -26.36 19.79
N ARG A 33 -2.11 -27.19 20.69
CA ARG A 33 -2.81 -28.39 21.13
C ARG A 33 -3.72 -28.09 22.30
N PRO A 34 -5.06 -28.28 22.18
CA PRO A 34 -5.95 -28.16 23.33
C PRO A 34 -5.69 -29.31 24.34
N PRO A 35 -5.77 -29.03 25.64
CA PRO A 35 -5.53 -30.04 26.65
C PRO A 35 -6.67 -31.04 26.70
N THR A 36 -6.45 -32.27 26.26
CA THR A 36 -7.33 -33.40 26.51
C THR A 36 -7.03 -33.96 27.89
N GLY A 37 -7.78 -33.51 28.89
CA GLY A 37 -7.71 -34.01 30.25
C GLY A 37 -9.06 -34.08 30.90
N ARG A 38 -9.82 -35.15 30.63
CA ARG A 38 -10.98 -35.50 31.44
C ARG A 38 -10.52 -36.17 32.74
N ALA A 39 -10.37 -35.40 33.80
CA ALA A 39 -10.29 -35.96 35.16
C ALA A 39 -11.68 -36.00 35.77
N ARG A 40 -12.24 -37.21 35.86
CA ARG A 40 -13.41 -37.52 36.69
C ARG A 40 -12.95 -37.61 38.14
N ALA A 41 -13.20 -36.59 38.94
CA ALA A 41 -13.11 -36.69 40.39
C ALA A 41 -14.49 -37.06 40.92
N ARG A 42 -14.60 -38.31 41.41
CA ARG A 42 -15.69 -38.77 42.30
C ARG A 42 -15.37 -38.24 43.68
N LEU A 43 -16.21 -37.39 44.25
CA LEU A 43 -16.23 -37.14 45.67
C LEU A 43 -17.60 -37.58 46.21
N ALA A 44 -17.57 -38.73 46.85
CA ALA A 44 -18.59 -39.14 47.81
C ALA A 44 -18.17 -38.57 49.16
N GLY A 45 -19.01 -37.73 49.75
CA GLY A 45 -18.80 -37.18 51.08
C GLY A 45 -20.12 -36.71 51.63
N ARG A 46 -20.79 -37.62 52.29
CA ARG A 46 -22.04 -37.44 52.96
C ARG A 46 -21.75 -36.97 54.41
N THR A 47 -22.14 -35.73 54.74
CA THR A 47 -22.35 -35.35 56.16
C THR A 47 -23.50 -34.34 56.19
N GLY A 48 -24.54 -34.75 56.88
CA GLY A 48 -25.71 -33.93 57.13
C GLY A 48 -25.40 -32.83 58.13
N ILE A 49 -25.87 -31.66 57.84
CA ILE A 49 -26.05 -30.59 58.84
C ILE A 49 -27.51 -30.18 58.79
N LYS A 50 -28.09 -30.31 59.92
CA LYS A 50 -29.51 -30.02 60.23
C LYS A 50 -29.79 -28.54 60.06
N SER A 51 -30.97 -28.27 59.56
CA SER A 51 -31.59 -26.95 59.45
C SER A 51 -31.49 -26.17 60.78
N LEU A 52 -31.03 -24.91 60.63
CA LEU A 52 -31.50 -23.85 61.56
C LEU A 52 -31.64 -22.54 60.79
N THR A 53 -32.87 -22.18 60.63
CA THR A 53 -33.44 -20.85 60.68
C THR A 53 -32.61 -19.71 60.18
N GLY A 54 -33.15 -19.06 59.20
CA GLY A 54 -33.03 -17.64 59.36
C GLY A 54 -32.96 -16.79 58.13
N LEU A 55 -33.96 -16.03 58.00
CA LEU A 55 -34.16 -14.91 57.12
C LEU A 55 -32.94 -13.97 56.99
N THR A 56 -31.95 -14.09 57.90
CA THR A 56 -30.70 -13.33 57.93
C THR A 56 -29.65 -13.82 56.92
N GLY A 57 -29.72 -15.08 56.44
CA GLY A 57 -28.79 -15.61 55.44
C GLY A 57 -29.03 -15.10 54.03
N LEU A 58 -30.30 -14.76 53.70
CA LEU A 58 -30.66 -14.27 52.37
C LEU A 58 -30.21 -12.82 52.12
N THR A 59 -30.23 -12.00 53.17
CA THR A 59 -29.81 -10.60 53.06
C THR A 59 -28.28 -10.44 52.94
N THR A 60 -27.53 -11.31 53.64
CA THR A 60 -26.04 -11.31 53.48
C THR A 60 -25.59 -11.88 52.16
N LEU A 61 -26.28 -12.85 51.57
CA LEU A 61 -25.98 -13.37 50.24
C LEU A 61 -26.28 -12.33 49.15
N LEU A 62 -27.38 -11.58 49.27
CA LEU A 62 -27.74 -10.51 48.34
C LEU A 62 -26.77 -9.33 48.42
N ALA A 63 -26.30 -8.97 49.61
CA ALA A 63 -25.30 -7.91 49.81
C ALA A 63 -23.90 -8.30 49.26
N ALA A 64 -23.54 -9.59 49.36
CA ALA A 64 -22.28 -10.07 48.77
C ALA A 64 -22.33 -10.11 47.24
N LEU A 65 -23.49 -10.38 46.63
CA LEU A 65 -23.63 -10.41 45.16
C LEU A 65 -23.60 -9.02 44.53
N THR A 66 -24.04 -7.99 45.26
CA THR A 66 -23.99 -6.60 44.79
C THR A 66 -22.59 -6.00 44.85
N LEU A 67 -21.71 -6.48 45.73
CA LEU A 67 -20.30 -6.04 45.81
C LEU A 67 -19.40 -6.64 44.74
N LEU A 68 -19.77 -7.77 44.11
CA LEU A 68 -19.00 -8.38 43.01
C LEU A 68 -19.33 -7.79 41.62
N GLY A 69 -20.39 -6.99 41.49
CA GLY A 69 -20.84 -6.41 40.21
C GLY A 69 -20.09 -5.17 39.75
N GLY A 70 -19.19 -4.60 40.56
CA GLY A 70 -18.64 -3.24 40.34
C GLY A 70 -17.31 -3.14 39.62
N CYS A 71 -16.59 -4.21 39.35
CA CYS A 71 -15.20 -4.11 38.83
C CYS A 71 -14.97 -4.69 37.42
N GLY A 72 -16.03 -5.00 36.67
CA GLY A 72 -15.90 -5.69 35.38
C GLY A 72 -15.57 -4.81 34.16
N SER A 73 -15.73 -3.50 34.23
CA SER A 73 -15.67 -2.66 33.04
C SER A 73 -14.28 -2.02 32.71
N SER A 74 -13.30 -2.13 33.62
CA SER A 74 -11.98 -1.53 33.41
C SER A 74 -10.89 -2.50 32.94
N LEU A 75 -11.20 -3.80 32.80
CA LEU A 75 -10.23 -4.81 32.35
C LEU A 75 -10.21 -5.03 30.83
N LEU A 76 -11.15 -4.46 30.09
CA LEU A 76 -11.09 -4.49 28.62
C LEU A 76 -10.10 -3.42 28.15
N PRO A 77 -9.09 -3.80 27.37
CA PRO A 77 -8.18 -2.82 26.78
C PRO A 77 -9.00 -1.81 25.97
N LYS A 78 -8.76 -0.52 26.22
CA LYS A 78 -9.39 0.55 25.43
C LYS A 78 -9.11 0.31 23.95
N PRO A 79 -10.11 0.36 23.06
CA PRO A 79 -9.88 0.22 21.64
C PRO A 79 -8.80 1.20 21.16
N PRO A 80 -7.87 0.80 20.29
CA PRO A 80 -6.89 1.71 19.74
C PRO A 80 -7.58 2.89 19.07
N ALA A 81 -7.00 4.07 19.16
CA ALA A 81 -7.51 5.25 18.47
C ALA A 81 -7.53 4.97 16.95
N PRO A 82 -8.57 5.42 16.21
CA PRO A 82 -8.60 5.27 14.76
C PRO A 82 -7.40 6.01 14.14
N PRO A 83 -6.81 5.49 13.05
CA PRO A 83 -5.69 6.14 12.39
C PRO A 83 -6.11 7.47 11.79
N SER A 84 -5.22 8.46 11.84
CA SER A 84 -5.35 9.70 11.08
C SER A 84 -5.09 9.42 9.61
N ARG A 85 -5.97 9.94 8.72
CA ARG A 85 -5.88 9.68 7.29
C ARG A 85 -5.45 10.91 6.52
N PHE A 86 -4.54 10.71 5.58
CA PHE A 86 -3.99 11.74 4.71
C PHE A 86 -4.38 11.48 3.25
N THR A 87 -4.44 12.55 2.46
CA THR A 87 -4.69 12.47 1.01
C THR A 87 -3.53 13.11 0.25
N LEU A 88 -3.34 12.69 -0.99
CA LEU A 88 -2.45 13.37 -1.96
C LEU A 88 -3.18 14.47 -2.74
N ASP A 89 -4.32 14.94 -2.25
CA ASP A 89 -5.22 15.82 -2.97
C ASP A 89 -4.51 17.07 -3.49
N ALA A 90 -4.65 17.30 -4.78
CA ALA A 90 -4.27 18.53 -5.43
C ALA A 90 -5.52 19.41 -5.56
N ALA A 91 -6.00 19.96 -4.44
CA ALA A 91 -7.15 20.83 -4.40
C ALA A 91 -6.95 22.17 -5.13
N ALA A 92 -5.83 22.39 -5.80
CA ALA A 92 -5.63 23.57 -6.61
C ALA A 92 -6.62 23.57 -7.79
N PRO A 93 -7.37 24.66 -8.01
CA PRO A 93 -8.17 24.83 -9.21
C PRO A 93 -7.30 24.63 -10.45
N LEU A 94 -7.86 23.97 -11.48
CA LEU A 94 -7.16 23.90 -12.77
C LEU A 94 -6.83 25.32 -13.22
N PRO A 95 -5.58 25.62 -13.58
CA PRO A 95 -5.22 26.93 -14.13
C PRO A 95 -6.13 27.26 -15.33
N ALA A 96 -6.46 28.53 -15.55
CA ALA A 96 -7.25 28.96 -16.70
C ALA A 96 -6.66 28.50 -18.06
N ALA A 97 -5.36 28.22 -18.10
CA ALA A 97 -4.69 27.62 -19.26
C ALA A 97 -5.21 26.19 -19.59
N ALA A 98 -5.76 25.48 -18.61
CA ALA A 98 -6.37 24.15 -18.81
C ALA A 98 -7.70 24.18 -19.57
N GLN A 99 -8.27 25.36 -19.75
CA GLN A 99 -9.50 25.59 -20.54
C GLN A 99 -9.18 26.03 -21.99
N ARG A 100 -7.89 26.04 -22.38
CA ARG A 100 -7.51 26.35 -23.75
C ARG A 100 -7.95 25.22 -24.68
N GLU A 101 -8.64 25.57 -25.76
CA GLU A 101 -9.00 24.58 -26.78
C GLU A 101 -7.73 23.88 -27.31
N PRO A 102 -7.71 22.53 -27.31
CA PRO A 102 -6.57 21.79 -27.83
C PRO A 102 -6.35 22.13 -29.32
N ALA A 103 -5.09 22.14 -29.74
CA ALA A 103 -4.78 22.33 -31.15
C ALA A 103 -5.44 21.23 -32.00
N ALA A 104 -5.88 21.58 -33.23
CA ALA A 104 -6.42 20.63 -34.17
C ALA A 104 -5.46 19.43 -34.36
N GLY A 105 -5.98 18.20 -34.30
CA GLY A 105 -5.18 16.99 -34.40
C GLY A 105 -4.48 16.57 -33.12
N SER A 106 -4.77 17.21 -31.97
CA SER A 106 -4.27 16.71 -30.67
C SER A 106 -4.78 15.31 -30.38
N PRO A 107 -3.90 14.39 -29.88
CA PRO A 107 -4.32 13.02 -29.58
C PRO A 107 -5.25 12.96 -28.38
N VAL A 108 -6.12 11.93 -28.35
CA VAL A 108 -6.82 11.50 -27.14
C VAL A 108 -5.90 10.60 -26.35
N LEU A 109 -5.71 10.91 -25.06
CA LEU A 109 -4.87 10.15 -24.14
C LEU A 109 -5.71 9.31 -23.18
N VAL A 110 -5.50 8.02 -23.13
CA VAL A 110 -6.04 7.11 -22.10
C VAL A 110 -4.98 6.88 -21.03
N VAL A 111 -5.29 7.32 -19.82
CA VAL A 111 -4.44 7.08 -18.63
C VAL A 111 -4.86 5.75 -18.00
N ALA A 112 -3.96 4.78 -17.95
CA ALA A 112 -4.19 3.55 -17.19
C ALA A 112 -4.16 3.84 -15.69
N VAL A 113 -4.90 3.04 -14.89
CA VAL A 113 -4.78 3.11 -13.43
C VAL A 113 -3.33 2.82 -13.05
N PRO A 114 -2.65 3.71 -12.30
CA PRO A 114 -1.28 3.49 -11.89
C PRO A 114 -1.10 2.19 -11.11
N ARG A 115 0.00 1.49 -11.36
CA ARG A 115 0.42 0.36 -10.54
C ARG A 115 1.39 0.85 -9.48
N ALA A 116 1.55 0.09 -8.39
CA ALA A 116 2.58 0.34 -7.39
C ALA A 116 3.54 -0.84 -7.33
N ALA A 117 4.81 -0.54 -7.07
CA ALA A 117 5.79 -1.56 -6.74
C ALA A 117 5.45 -2.22 -5.39
N PRO A 118 5.86 -3.49 -5.17
CA PRO A 118 5.68 -4.17 -3.89
C PRO A 118 6.20 -3.32 -2.72
N GLY A 119 5.41 -3.27 -1.63
CA GLY A 119 5.69 -2.43 -0.46
C GLY A 119 5.09 -1.02 -0.52
N PHE A 120 4.62 -0.56 -1.67
CA PHE A 120 3.96 0.74 -1.87
C PHE A 120 2.52 0.61 -2.38
N ASP A 121 1.97 -0.59 -2.42
CA ASP A 121 0.64 -0.94 -2.90
C ASP A 121 -0.43 -0.98 -1.80
N SER A 122 -0.15 -0.38 -0.66
CA SER A 122 -1.05 -0.31 0.49
C SER A 122 -1.30 1.14 0.92
N PRO A 123 -2.35 1.42 1.74
CA PRO A 123 -2.60 2.75 2.27
C PRO A 123 -1.65 3.15 3.40
N ARG A 124 -0.63 2.38 3.71
CA ARG A 124 0.32 2.70 4.78
C ARG A 124 1.20 3.89 4.41
N LEU A 125 1.40 4.81 5.35
CA LEU A 125 2.48 5.79 5.25
C LEU A 125 3.80 5.10 5.57
N VAL A 126 4.63 4.94 4.53
CA VAL A 126 5.91 4.22 4.62
C VAL A 126 7.04 5.20 4.88
N TYR A 127 7.99 4.79 5.73
CA TYR A 127 9.18 5.58 6.04
C TYR A 127 10.43 4.72 6.25
N LEU A 128 11.60 5.36 6.24
CA LEU A 128 12.90 4.78 6.56
C LEU A 128 13.51 5.49 7.76
N ARG A 129 14.04 4.72 8.72
CA ARG A 129 14.98 5.20 9.76
C ARG A 129 16.38 4.66 9.56
N GLN A 130 16.47 3.57 8.84
CA GLN A 130 17.73 2.94 8.46
C GLN A 130 17.69 2.55 6.97
N PRO A 131 18.81 2.56 6.27
CA PRO A 131 18.86 2.12 4.88
C PRO A 131 18.26 0.73 4.70
N GLN A 132 17.44 0.57 3.64
CA GLN A 132 16.82 -0.70 3.23
C GLN A 132 15.76 -1.27 4.18
N GLN A 133 15.44 -0.60 5.29
CA GLN A 133 14.41 -1.01 6.23
C GLN A 133 13.17 -0.13 6.06
N LEU A 134 12.13 -0.67 5.42
CA LEU A 134 10.84 -0.02 5.31
C LEU A 134 10.02 -0.28 6.57
N GLU A 135 9.51 0.80 7.15
CA GLU A 135 8.59 0.79 8.28
C GLU A 135 7.30 1.53 7.88
N ALA A 136 6.25 1.40 8.68
CA ALA A 136 5.01 2.13 8.48
C ALA A 136 4.54 2.77 9.78
N PHE A 137 3.95 3.95 9.68
CA PHE A 137 3.32 4.60 10.83
C PHE A 137 2.15 3.77 11.35
N ALA A 138 2.07 3.58 12.66
CA ALA A 138 1.04 2.74 13.28
C ALA A 138 -0.35 3.40 13.31
N LEU A 139 -0.40 4.73 13.43
CA LEU A 139 -1.64 5.50 13.63
C LEU A 139 -1.89 6.52 12.51
N HIS A 140 -1.22 6.37 11.38
CA HIS A 140 -1.33 7.28 10.24
C HIS A 140 -1.33 6.48 8.93
N GLU A 141 -2.29 6.77 8.07
CA GLU A 141 -2.41 6.10 6.78
C GLU A 141 -2.91 7.05 5.69
N TRP A 142 -2.74 6.67 4.45
CA TRP A 142 -3.41 7.31 3.33
C TRP A 142 -4.90 6.94 3.31
N VAL A 143 -5.75 7.80 2.73
CA VAL A 143 -7.20 7.49 2.56
C VAL A 143 -7.44 6.32 1.59
N ASP A 144 -6.51 6.11 0.65
CA ASP A 144 -6.48 4.99 -0.31
C ASP A 144 -5.01 4.70 -0.65
N THR A 145 -4.74 3.69 -1.46
CA THR A 145 -3.37 3.43 -1.93
C THR A 145 -2.84 4.62 -2.73
N PRO A 146 -1.57 5.02 -2.55
CA PRO A 146 -0.99 6.16 -3.27
C PRO A 146 -1.16 6.08 -4.79
N ALA A 147 -1.01 4.88 -5.38
CA ALA A 147 -1.20 4.67 -6.81
C ALA A 147 -2.63 5.03 -7.27
N ARG A 148 -3.65 4.67 -6.49
CA ARG A 148 -5.04 5.02 -6.81
C ARG A 148 -5.32 6.50 -6.64
N MET A 149 -4.74 7.13 -5.62
CA MET A 149 -4.85 8.57 -5.42
C MET A 149 -4.16 9.36 -6.53
N LEU A 150 -3.07 8.84 -7.12
CA LEU A 150 -2.38 9.47 -8.24
C LEU A 150 -3.22 9.48 -9.54
N ALA A 151 -4.13 8.52 -9.74
CA ALA A 151 -4.90 8.39 -10.98
C ALA A 151 -5.68 9.67 -11.37
N PRO A 152 -6.54 10.24 -10.52
CA PRO A 152 -7.25 11.49 -10.84
C PRO A 152 -6.31 12.69 -10.98
N LEU A 153 -5.20 12.70 -10.24
CA LEU A 153 -4.22 13.79 -10.30
C LEU A 153 -3.46 13.81 -11.62
N LEU A 154 -3.09 12.63 -12.14
CA LEU A 154 -2.50 12.46 -13.48
C LEU A 154 -3.45 13.00 -14.56
N VAL A 155 -4.72 12.59 -14.53
CA VAL A 155 -5.72 13.08 -15.50
C VAL A 155 -5.80 14.60 -15.46
N ARG A 156 -5.95 15.20 -14.29
CA ARG A 156 -6.03 16.65 -14.12
C ARG A 156 -4.80 17.38 -14.64
N SER A 157 -3.60 16.88 -14.29
CA SER A 157 -2.35 17.50 -14.71
C SER A 157 -2.17 17.44 -16.24
N LEU A 158 -2.50 16.30 -16.86
CA LEU A 158 -2.44 16.11 -18.30
C LEU A 158 -3.48 16.96 -19.04
N GLN A 159 -4.71 17.07 -18.51
CA GLN A 159 -5.73 17.98 -19.03
C GLN A 159 -5.26 19.44 -18.97
N ALA A 160 -4.67 19.82 -17.83
CA ALA A 160 -4.15 21.17 -17.62
C ALA A 160 -3.02 21.55 -18.59
N SER A 161 -2.32 20.58 -19.16
CA SER A 161 -1.28 20.85 -20.17
C SER A 161 -1.81 21.38 -21.48
N GLY A 162 -3.10 21.14 -21.80
CA GLY A 162 -3.73 21.52 -23.07
C GLY A 162 -3.16 20.79 -24.30
N ALA A 163 -2.34 19.77 -24.10
CA ALA A 163 -1.66 19.04 -25.19
C ALA A 163 -2.55 17.97 -25.84
N PHE A 164 -3.63 17.57 -25.19
CA PHE A 164 -4.51 16.47 -25.58
C PHE A 164 -5.90 16.98 -25.86
N SER A 165 -6.59 16.42 -26.88
CA SER A 165 -7.98 16.76 -27.19
C SER A 165 -8.92 16.23 -26.11
N ALA A 166 -8.58 15.11 -25.47
CA ALA A 166 -9.23 14.57 -24.27
C ALA A 166 -8.24 13.72 -23.47
N VAL A 167 -8.44 13.66 -22.16
CA VAL A 167 -7.72 12.74 -21.26
C VAL A 167 -8.74 11.91 -20.51
N LEU A 168 -8.69 10.60 -20.71
CA LEU A 168 -9.64 9.64 -20.17
C LEU A 168 -8.93 8.74 -19.15
N LEU A 169 -9.61 8.39 -18.04
CA LEU A 169 -9.11 7.40 -17.09
C LEU A 169 -9.66 6.02 -17.43
N ALA A 170 -8.81 5.01 -17.52
CA ALA A 170 -9.24 3.62 -17.67
C ALA A 170 -9.79 3.05 -16.33
N PRO A 171 -10.79 2.12 -16.36
CA PRO A 171 -11.45 1.61 -17.55
C PRO A 171 -12.41 2.62 -18.18
N THR A 172 -12.40 2.72 -19.50
CA THR A 172 -13.27 3.61 -20.27
C THR A 172 -13.70 2.93 -21.57
N THR A 173 -14.89 3.27 -22.06
CA THR A 173 -15.37 2.85 -23.38
C THR A 173 -14.81 3.73 -24.51
N GLY A 174 -14.25 4.90 -24.18
CA GLY A 174 -13.62 5.79 -25.14
C GLY A 174 -12.29 5.22 -25.63
N SER A 175 -12.05 5.30 -26.93
CA SER A 175 -10.78 4.97 -27.53
C SER A 175 -9.86 6.20 -27.56
N GLY A 176 -8.56 6.02 -27.28
CA GLY A 176 -7.55 7.05 -27.41
C GLY A 176 -6.41 6.60 -28.30
N SER A 177 -5.84 7.55 -29.05
CA SER A 177 -4.68 7.28 -29.89
C SER A 177 -3.44 6.96 -29.06
N TRP A 178 -3.34 7.54 -27.87
CA TRP A 178 -2.22 7.33 -26.94
C TRP A 178 -2.69 6.72 -25.63
N ARG A 179 -1.80 5.95 -25.00
CA ARG A 179 -2.01 5.34 -23.69
C ARG A 179 -0.82 5.66 -22.78
N LEU A 180 -1.10 6.17 -21.60
CA LEU A 180 -0.11 6.38 -20.55
C LEU A 180 -0.24 5.27 -19.50
N GLU A 181 0.83 4.55 -19.26
CA GLU A 181 1.00 3.62 -18.16
C GLU A 181 1.97 4.18 -17.15
N THR A 182 1.65 4.10 -15.88
CA THR A 182 2.50 4.61 -14.79
C THR A 182 2.66 3.57 -13.69
N GLU A 183 3.84 3.62 -13.06
CA GLU A 183 4.20 2.76 -11.94
C GLU A 183 4.80 3.62 -10.82
N LEU A 184 4.16 3.61 -9.67
CA LEU A 184 4.71 4.17 -8.45
C LEU A 184 5.77 3.22 -7.91
N ILE A 185 7.04 3.56 -8.10
CA ILE A 185 8.17 2.76 -7.65
C ILE A 185 8.41 2.99 -6.16
N ARG A 186 8.20 4.25 -5.68
CA ARG A 186 8.49 4.65 -4.31
C ARG A 186 7.69 5.87 -3.91
N LEU A 187 7.15 5.84 -2.70
CA LEU A 187 6.67 7.01 -1.96
C LEU A 187 6.94 6.77 -0.48
N GLN A 188 7.95 7.42 0.07
CA GLN A 188 8.39 7.19 1.45
C GLN A 188 8.96 8.45 2.05
N GLN A 189 8.86 8.57 3.38
CA GLN A 189 9.58 9.57 4.17
C GLN A 189 10.90 8.97 4.64
N ASP A 190 11.99 9.72 4.51
CA ASP A 190 13.35 9.30 4.88
C ASP A 190 13.83 10.12 6.06
N PHE A 191 13.96 9.47 7.22
CA PHE A 191 14.47 10.03 8.47
C PHE A 191 15.99 9.86 8.63
N THR A 192 16.68 9.32 7.64
CA THR A 192 18.15 9.27 7.65
C THR A 192 18.76 10.66 7.38
N ALA A 193 18.00 11.54 6.74
CA ALA A 193 18.33 12.97 6.57
C ALA A 193 17.65 13.83 7.65
N ARG A 194 18.20 15.01 7.90
CA ARG A 194 17.60 16.01 8.80
C ARG A 194 17.63 17.40 8.14
N PRO A 195 16.46 18.05 7.96
CA PRO A 195 15.11 17.53 8.22
C PRO A 195 14.85 16.28 7.39
N SER A 196 13.85 15.48 7.83
CA SER A 196 13.42 14.30 7.06
C SER A 196 12.95 14.72 5.66
N GLN A 197 13.07 13.83 4.71
CA GLN A 197 12.75 14.11 3.31
C GLN A 197 11.73 13.09 2.80
N VAL A 198 10.84 13.53 1.91
CA VAL A 198 10.02 12.59 1.16
C VAL A 198 10.65 12.36 -0.21
N ARG A 199 10.68 11.10 -0.62
CA ARG A 199 11.09 10.71 -1.97
C ARG A 199 9.95 10.03 -2.69
N LEU A 200 9.61 10.57 -3.87
CA LEU A 200 8.63 10.03 -4.80
C LEU A 200 9.34 9.63 -6.09
N THR A 201 9.22 8.36 -6.47
CA THR A 201 9.73 7.86 -7.75
C THR A 201 8.57 7.28 -8.55
N LEU A 202 8.33 7.84 -9.75
CA LEU A 202 7.25 7.44 -10.64
C LEU A 202 7.84 7.15 -12.03
N ARG A 203 7.56 5.96 -12.58
CA ARG A 203 7.88 5.62 -13.97
C ARG A 203 6.65 5.84 -14.84
N ALA A 204 6.84 6.42 -16.02
CA ALA A 204 5.79 6.60 -17.01
C ALA A 204 6.25 6.04 -18.36
N VAL A 205 5.33 5.35 -19.04
CA VAL A 205 5.48 4.80 -20.39
C VAL A 205 4.32 5.30 -21.23
N LEU A 206 4.63 6.01 -22.30
CA LEU A 206 3.66 6.49 -23.27
C LEU A 206 3.68 5.57 -24.50
N LEU A 207 2.52 5.08 -24.88
CA LEU A 207 2.33 4.08 -25.92
C LEU A 207 1.41 4.63 -27.00
N ASP A 208 1.65 4.24 -28.24
CA ASP A 208 0.65 4.31 -29.30
C ASP A 208 -0.35 3.18 -29.12
N SER A 209 -1.65 3.51 -29.02
CA SER A 209 -2.69 2.53 -28.71
C SER A 209 -2.93 1.54 -29.87
N SER A 210 -2.69 1.96 -31.12
CA SER A 210 -2.95 1.15 -32.32
C SER A 210 -1.84 0.14 -32.57
N THR A 211 -0.59 0.57 -32.48
CA THR A 211 0.60 -0.25 -32.75
C THR A 211 1.16 -0.91 -31.49
N ARG A 212 0.76 -0.44 -30.31
CA ARG A 212 1.32 -0.82 -28.99
C ARG A 212 2.81 -0.54 -28.85
N GLN A 213 3.36 0.32 -29.72
CA GLN A 213 4.76 0.72 -29.64
C GLN A 213 4.95 1.80 -28.58
N VAL A 214 6.07 1.73 -27.88
CA VAL A 214 6.48 2.75 -26.94
C VAL A 214 6.88 4.01 -27.71
N ILE A 215 6.17 5.11 -27.47
CA ILE A 215 6.51 6.44 -27.99
C ILE A 215 7.68 7.02 -27.18
N ALA A 216 7.54 6.96 -25.86
CA ALA A 216 8.56 7.47 -24.94
C ALA A 216 8.37 6.85 -23.56
N TRP A 217 9.43 6.82 -22.76
CA TRP A 217 9.34 6.45 -21.36
C TRP A 217 10.29 7.32 -20.53
N ARG A 218 9.96 7.52 -19.26
CA ARG A 218 10.80 8.26 -18.32
C ARG A 218 10.49 7.86 -16.89
N GLU A 219 11.55 7.90 -16.06
CA GLU A 219 11.44 7.81 -14.61
C GLU A 219 11.63 9.22 -14.03
N PHE A 220 10.72 9.59 -13.14
CA PHE A 220 10.70 10.84 -12.40
C PHE A 220 11.04 10.53 -10.96
N ASP A 221 12.06 11.15 -10.42
CA ASP A 221 12.51 10.98 -9.04
C ASP A 221 12.60 12.35 -8.39
N GLU A 222 11.74 12.58 -7.42
CA GLU A 222 11.60 13.85 -6.75
C GLU A 222 11.82 13.68 -5.26
N THR A 223 12.60 14.57 -4.66
CA THR A 223 12.86 14.61 -3.24
C THR A 223 12.52 15.99 -2.69
N GLY A 224 11.88 16.05 -1.54
CA GLY A 224 11.54 17.31 -0.88
C GLY A 224 11.61 17.20 0.63
N PRO A 225 12.10 18.26 1.33
CA PRO A 225 12.16 18.26 2.80
C PRO A 225 10.75 18.26 3.39
N ALA A 226 10.56 17.54 4.49
CA ALA A 226 9.37 17.66 5.32
C ALA A 226 9.52 18.89 6.24
N ALA A 227 8.42 19.62 6.41
CA ALA A 227 8.42 20.79 7.31
C ALA A 227 8.55 20.40 8.79
N THR A 228 8.03 19.20 9.14
CA THR A 228 8.15 18.59 10.46
C THR A 228 8.53 17.12 10.31
N ASP A 229 9.31 16.60 11.29
CA ASP A 229 9.78 15.21 11.30
C ASP A 229 8.70 14.27 11.88
N ASP A 230 7.52 14.28 11.25
CA ASP A 230 6.35 13.46 11.60
C ASP A 230 5.54 13.04 10.36
N ALA A 231 4.47 12.28 10.57
CA ALA A 231 3.61 11.80 9.48
C ALA A 231 2.93 12.94 8.72
N ALA A 232 2.55 14.03 9.41
CA ALA A 232 1.86 15.15 8.78
C ALA A 232 2.82 15.96 7.88
N GLY A 233 4.04 16.23 8.37
CA GLY A 233 5.10 16.86 7.57
C GLY A 233 5.47 16.00 6.36
N GLY A 234 5.56 14.68 6.56
CA GLY A 234 5.80 13.73 5.48
C GLY A 234 4.67 13.74 4.43
N ALA A 235 3.41 13.73 4.86
CA ALA A 235 2.27 13.77 3.94
C ALA A 235 2.22 15.10 3.14
N ALA A 236 2.50 16.22 3.79
CA ALA A 236 2.57 17.53 3.11
C ALA A 236 3.72 17.58 2.08
N ALA A 237 4.89 17.06 2.41
CA ALA A 237 6.02 16.97 1.49
C ALA A 237 5.73 16.00 0.32
N ALA A 238 5.05 14.88 0.56
CA ALA A 238 4.59 13.95 -0.46
C ALA A 238 3.63 14.62 -1.46
N HIS A 239 2.70 15.42 -0.94
CA HIS A 239 1.80 16.21 -1.78
C HIS A 239 2.57 17.17 -2.70
N GLN A 240 3.53 17.93 -2.16
CA GLN A 240 4.36 18.85 -2.96
C GLN A 240 5.22 18.12 -4.00
N ALA A 241 5.86 17.00 -3.62
CA ALA A 241 6.63 16.17 -4.54
C ALA A 241 5.75 15.64 -5.68
N THR A 242 4.52 15.20 -5.35
CA THR A 242 3.53 14.75 -6.33
C THR A 242 3.20 15.86 -7.34
N GLN A 243 2.93 17.08 -6.87
CA GLN A 243 2.65 18.20 -7.77
C GLN A 243 3.81 18.48 -8.74
N ARG A 244 5.06 18.46 -8.24
CA ARG A 244 6.24 18.68 -9.10
C ARG A 244 6.43 17.57 -10.13
N VAL A 245 6.31 16.31 -9.71
CA VAL A 245 6.41 15.16 -10.63
C VAL A 245 5.33 15.24 -11.71
N LEU A 246 4.08 15.52 -11.34
CA LEU A 246 2.97 15.58 -12.29
C LEU A 246 3.13 16.72 -13.30
N ALA A 247 3.63 17.87 -12.88
CA ALA A 247 3.91 18.98 -13.79
C ALA A 247 4.99 18.62 -14.84
N VAL A 248 6.09 17.98 -14.37
CA VAL A 248 7.18 17.55 -15.27
C VAL A 248 6.73 16.41 -16.18
N LEU A 249 5.91 15.46 -15.66
CA LEU A 249 5.35 14.37 -16.45
C LEU A 249 4.39 14.90 -17.54
N ALA A 250 3.52 15.85 -17.20
CA ALA A 250 2.62 16.44 -18.19
C ALA A 250 3.39 17.17 -19.30
N ALA A 251 4.43 17.93 -18.95
CA ALA A 251 5.32 18.56 -19.94
C ALA A 251 6.05 17.54 -20.80
N PHE A 252 6.53 16.44 -20.20
CA PHE A 252 7.17 15.34 -20.93
C PHE A 252 6.22 14.70 -21.95
N CYS A 253 4.97 14.40 -21.57
CA CYS A 253 3.99 13.84 -22.49
C CYS A 253 3.61 14.83 -23.60
N ALA A 254 3.46 16.12 -23.27
CA ALA A 254 3.11 17.17 -24.22
C ALA A 254 4.20 17.41 -25.30
N ALA A 255 5.47 17.15 -24.97
CA ALA A 255 6.61 17.35 -25.87
C ALA A 255 6.79 16.21 -26.89
N GLN A 256 6.03 15.11 -26.81
CA GLN A 256 6.22 14.00 -27.71
C GLN A 256 5.70 14.28 -29.12
N PRO A 257 6.40 13.78 -30.16
CA PRO A 257 6.01 14.03 -31.56
C PRO A 257 4.62 13.40 -31.84
N ARG A 258 3.75 14.19 -32.41
CA ARG A 258 2.45 13.73 -32.91
C ARG A 258 2.69 13.12 -34.29
N ARG A 259 2.45 11.81 -34.43
CA ARG A 259 2.52 11.10 -35.72
C ARG A 259 1.18 11.11 -36.42
#